data_f59f18abd09c187c953b37a80bf96f35
#
_entry.id   f59f18abd09c187c953b37a80bf96f35
#
_cell.length_a   1.000
_cell.length_b   1.000
_cell.length_c   1.000
_cell.angle_alpha   90.00
_cell.angle_beta   90.00
_cell.angle_gamma   90.00
#
_symmetry.space_group_name_H-M   'P 1'
#
loop_
_entity.id
_entity.type
_entity.pdbx_description
1 polymer ?
#
loop_
_entity_poly.entity_id
_entity_poly.type
_entity_poly.pdbx_seq_one_letter_code
_entity_poly.pdbx_strand_id
1 'polypeptide(L)'
;MRAEKMLLTVDTTEAVEAIAEAQENLQEVAKNPGILRTYFQNLVPDLLNFALQVVIAVIVYAVGAKLIGLIVKIVRKTMERRNADVGVIQFLSAVVKYALYFILILTILSLFGIATTSAVAVLGSCGVAVGLALQGSLSNFAGGVLILLLKPFVVGDYIIEGSNEGTVYEISVFYTKLKTVDNKMI
;
A
#
# COMPACT_ATOMS: atom_id res chain seq x y z
N MET A 1 14.39 -19.13 41.19
CA MET A 1 15.30 -18.38 42.12
C MET A 1 16.73 -18.28 41.65
N ARG A 2 17.39 -19.31 41.07
CA ARG A 2 18.77 -19.22 40.56
C ARG A 2 18.89 -18.57 39.16
N ALA A 3 17.93 -18.76 38.27
CA ALA A 3 17.92 -18.18 36.92
C ALA A 3 17.58 -16.68 36.93
N GLU A 4 16.73 -16.23 37.85
CA GLU A 4 16.35 -14.83 37.99
C GLU A 4 17.49 -13.93 38.50
N LYS A 5 18.31 -14.49 39.39
CA LYS A 5 19.56 -13.80 39.84
C LYS A 5 20.60 -13.72 38.72
N MET A 6 20.64 -14.70 37.80
CA MET A 6 21.59 -14.74 36.69
C MET A 6 21.24 -13.73 35.59
N LEU A 7 19.94 -13.49 35.31
CA LEU A 7 19.47 -12.47 34.37
C LEU A 7 19.71 -11.04 34.90
N LEU A 8 19.53 -10.80 36.20
CA LEU A 8 19.79 -9.49 36.81
C LEU A 8 21.30 -9.15 36.88
N THR A 9 22.16 -10.15 36.95
CA THR A 9 23.62 -9.93 36.98
C THR A 9 24.23 -9.69 35.60
N VAL A 10 23.67 -10.27 34.54
CA VAL A 10 24.09 -10.02 33.14
C VAL A 10 23.74 -8.59 32.73
N ASP A 11 22.53 -8.14 33.06
CA ASP A 11 22.05 -6.79 32.70
C ASP A 11 22.82 -5.68 33.45
N THR A 12 23.18 -5.93 34.71
CA THR A 12 23.96 -4.97 35.48
C THR A 12 25.44 -4.92 35.06
N THR A 13 26.00 -6.01 34.55
CA THR A 13 27.40 -6.06 34.08
C THR A 13 27.57 -5.31 32.76
N GLU A 14 26.64 -5.52 31.79
CA GLU A 14 26.61 -4.75 30.56
C GLU A 14 26.37 -3.25 30.81
N ALA A 15 25.50 -2.91 31.76
CA ALA A 15 25.26 -1.52 32.13
C ALA A 15 26.48 -0.88 32.78
N VAL A 16 27.21 -1.60 33.60
CA VAL A 16 28.47 -1.12 34.27
C VAL A 16 29.58 -0.97 33.22
N GLU A 17 29.73 -1.90 32.27
CA GLU A 17 30.70 -1.77 31.19
C GLU A 17 30.37 -0.58 30.29
N ALA A 18 29.11 -0.39 29.92
CA ALA A 18 28.65 0.76 29.11
C ALA A 18 28.92 2.10 29.84
N ILE A 19 28.73 2.15 31.16
CA ILE A 19 29.03 3.35 31.96
C ILE A 19 30.55 3.59 32.06
N ALA A 20 31.34 2.54 32.19
CA ALA A 20 32.79 2.64 32.23
C ALA A 20 33.36 3.13 30.89
N GLU A 21 32.85 2.59 29.77
CA GLU A 21 33.21 3.01 28.43
C GLU A 21 32.79 4.46 28.15
N ALA A 22 31.59 4.84 28.60
CA ALA A 22 31.13 6.23 28.51
C ALA A 22 32.00 7.20 29.34
N GLN A 23 32.46 6.78 30.54
CA GLN A 23 33.34 7.58 31.35
C GLN A 23 34.75 7.72 30.76
N GLU A 24 35.30 6.66 30.17
CA GLU A 24 36.57 6.68 29.46
C GLU A 24 36.52 7.60 28.24
N ASN A 25 35.47 7.50 27.46
CA ASN A 25 35.19 8.39 26.31
C ASN A 25 35.06 9.86 26.74
N LEU A 26 34.40 10.14 27.87
CA LEU A 26 34.28 11.50 28.40
C LEU A 26 35.64 12.05 28.89
N GLN A 27 36.50 11.21 29.46
CA GLN A 27 37.86 11.63 29.89
C GLN A 27 38.77 11.87 28.68
N GLU A 28 38.66 11.09 27.63
CA GLU A 28 39.41 11.25 26.38
C GLU A 28 39.00 12.56 25.66
N VAL A 29 37.70 12.83 25.62
CA VAL A 29 37.13 14.09 25.09
C VAL A 29 37.58 15.30 25.90
N ALA A 30 37.66 15.18 27.24
CA ALA A 30 38.11 16.25 28.11
C ALA A 30 39.62 16.55 27.97
N LYS A 31 40.44 15.54 27.65
CA LYS A 31 41.89 15.68 27.45
C LYS A 31 42.28 16.23 26.06
N ASN A 32 41.41 16.10 25.06
CA ASN A 32 41.73 16.46 23.69
C ASN A 32 40.68 17.42 23.09
N PRO A 33 40.87 18.76 23.24
CA PRO A 33 39.92 19.74 22.69
C PRO A 33 39.75 19.66 21.15
N GLY A 34 40.67 18.95 20.46
CA GLY A 34 40.55 18.66 19.03
C GLY A 34 39.42 17.70 18.70
N ILE A 35 39.09 16.75 19.59
CA ILE A 35 38.02 15.77 19.40
C ILE A 35 36.67 16.49 19.40
N LEU A 36 36.46 17.41 20.33
CA LEU A 36 35.21 18.25 20.35
C LEU A 36 35.06 19.04 19.07
N ARG A 37 36.11 19.61 18.53
CA ARG A 37 36.09 20.35 17.28
C ARG A 37 35.72 19.46 16.08
N THR A 38 36.23 18.25 16.06
CA THR A 38 35.90 17.27 15.00
C THR A 38 34.44 16.79 15.12
N TYR A 39 33.97 16.56 16.35
CA TYR A 39 32.56 16.24 16.61
C TYR A 39 31.64 17.38 16.14
N PHE A 40 31.94 18.62 16.47
CA PHE A 40 31.15 19.77 16.00
C PHE A 40 31.25 19.97 14.49
N GLN A 41 32.40 19.72 13.88
CA GLN A 41 32.58 19.82 12.43
C GLN A 41 31.82 18.75 11.67
N ASN A 42 31.60 17.58 12.24
CA ASN A 42 30.80 16.51 11.65
C ASN A 42 29.29 16.65 11.95
N LEU A 43 28.94 17.15 13.16
CA LEU A 43 27.55 17.38 13.56
C LEU A 43 26.82 18.41 12.67
N VAL A 44 27.52 19.47 12.24
CA VAL A 44 26.92 20.52 11.43
C VAL A 44 26.48 20.02 10.05
N PRO A 45 27.30 19.26 9.28
CA PRO A 45 26.86 18.65 8.02
C PRO A 45 25.72 17.65 8.19
N ASP A 46 25.79 16.82 9.23
CA ASP A 46 24.74 15.80 9.48
C ASP A 46 23.41 16.45 9.84
N LEU A 47 23.44 17.50 10.66
CA LEU A 47 22.26 18.28 11.01
C LEU A 47 21.67 19.00 9.79
N LEU A 48 22.54 19.56 8.94
CA LEU A 48 22.11 20.18 7.68
C LEU A 48 21.49 19.17 6.72
N ASN A 49 22.10 18.00 6.57
CA ASN A 49 21.56 16.92 5.75
C ASN A 49 20.21 16.42 6.27
N PHE A 50 20.08 16.25 7.58
CA PHE A 50 18.81 15.90 8.20
C PHE A 50 17.75 16.99 8.00
N ALA A 51 18.11 18.25 8.18
CA ALA A 51 17.20 19.37 7.92
C ALA A 51 16.74 19.42 6.47
N LEU A 52 17.64 19.18 5.50
CA LEU A 52 17.30 19.07 4.09
C LEU A 52 16.38 17.88 3.81
N GLN A 53 16.62 16.71 4.41
CA GLN A 53 15.74 15.55 4.30
C GLN A 53 14.34 15.86 4.81
N VAL A 54 14.22 16.55 5.95
CA VAL A 54 12.92 16.96 6.51
C VAL A 54 12.21 17.92 5.55
N VAL A 55 12.91 18.92 4.99
CA VAL A 55 12.33 19.84 4.01
C VAL A 55 11.83 19.10 2.78
N ILE A 56 12.63 18.19 2.23
CA ILE A 56 12.25 17.35 1.09
C ILE A 56 11.03 16.49 1.44
N ALA A 57 11.01 15.86 2.61
CA ALA A 57 9.88 15.05 3.07
C ALA A 57 8.58 15.86 3.18
N VAL A 58 8.65 17.09 3.69
CA VAL A 58 7.49 17.99 3.75
C VAL A 58 6.99 18.37 2.36
N ILE A 59 7.90 18.64 1.42
CA ILE A 59 7.55 18.94 0.02
C ILE A 59 6.88 17.72 -0.63
N VAL A 60 7.49 16.53 -0.49
CA VAL A 60 6.95 15.27 -1.01
C VAL A 60 5.58 14.97 -0.42
N TYR A 61 5.40 15.18 0.90
CA TYR A 61 4.10 15.03 1.55
C TYR A 61 3.07 16.02 1.01
N ALA A 62 3.41 17.29 0.90
CA ALA A 62 2.48 18.34 0.43
C ALA A 62 2.04 18.12 -1.02
N VAL A 63 3.00 17.77 -1.90
CA VAL A 63 2.73 17.45 -3.30
C VAL A 63 1.93 16.15 -3.40
N GLY A 64 2.38 15.10 -2.72
CA GLY A 64 1.72 13.79 -2.70
C GLY A 64 0.28 13.87 -2.18
N ALA A 65 0.04 14.56 -1.08
CA ALA A 65 -1.30 14.74 -0.52
C ALA A 65 -2.24 15.48 -1.49
N LYS A 66 -1.73 16.51 -2.20
CA LYS A 66 -2.50 17.20 -3.26
C LYS A 66 -2.83 16.28 -4.43
N LEU A 67 -1.86 15.48 -4.89
CA LEU A 67 -2.08 14.51 -5.98
C LEU A 67 -3.09 13.44 -5.57
N ILE A 68 -2.97 12.90 -4.36
CA ILE A 68 -3.93 11.94 -3.81
C ILE A 68 -5.34 12.54 -3.76
N GLY A 69 -5.46 13.77 -3.25
CA GLY A 69 -6.74 14.49 -3.22
C GLY A 69 -7.35 14.67 -4.60
N LEU A 70 -6.52 14.99 -5.60
CA LEU A 70 -6.95 15.12 -6.99
C LEU A 70 -7.43 13.78 -7.56
N ILE A 71 -6.66 12.70 -7.37
CA ILE A 71 -7.01 11.35 -7.85
C ILE A 71 -8.34 10.90 -7.22
N VAL A 72 -8.48 11.00 -5.90
CA VAL A 72 -9.70 10.62 -5.19
C VAL A 72 -10.90 11.44 -5.66
N LYS A 73 -10.71 12.74 -5.90
CA LYS A 73 -11.76 13.63 -6.43
C LYS A 73 -12.18 13.22 -7.84
N ILE A 74 -11.23 12.85 -8.71
CA ILE A 74 -11.52 12.37 -10.07
C ILE A 74 -12.30 11.07 -10.03
N VAL A 75 -11.84 10.09 -9.23
CA VAL A 75 -12.52 8.79 -9.05
C VAL A 75 -13.96 9.01 -8.59
N ARG A 76 -14.14 9.77 -7.51
CA ARG A 76 -15.44 10.08 -6.95
C ARG A 76 -16.37 10.76 -7.98
N LYS A 77 -15.90 11.83 -8.62
CA LYS A 77 -16.68 12.58 -9.61
C LYS A 77 -17.06 11.73 -10.83
N THR A 78 -16.17 10.84 -11.27
CA THR A 78 -16.45 9.94 -12.40
C THR A 78 -17.54 8.93 -12.04
N MET A 79 -17.50 8.38 -10.82
CA MET A 79 -18.51 7.44 -10.35
C MET A 79 -19.88 8.10 -10.10
N GLU A 80 -19.89 9.30 -9.51
CA GLU A 80 -21.10 10.11 -9.31
C GLU A 80 -21.78 10.41 -10.63
N ARG A 81 -21.04 10.73 -11.67
CA ARG A 81 -21.58 10.97 -13.04
C ARG A 81 -22.21 9.72 -13.68
N ARG A 82 -21.80 8.54 -13.25
CA ARG A 82 -22.33 7.27 -13.72
C ARG A 82 -23.46 6.74 -12.87
N ASN A 83 -23.98 7.54 -11.93
CA ASN A 83 -25.03 7.16 -10.98
C ASN A 83 -24.69 5.88 -10.19
N ALA A 84 -23.41 5.68 -9.85
CA ALA A 84 -23.00 4.56 -9.02
C ALA A 84 -23.57 4.72 -7.61
N ASP A 85 -23.80 3.59 -6.93
CA ASP A 85 -24.27 3.58 -5.54
C ASP A 85 -23.33 4.33 -4.61
N VAL A 86 -23.91 5.09 -3.67
CA VAL A 86 -23.17 5.95 -2.73
C VAL A 86 -22.19 5.11 -1.88
N GLY A 87 -22.59 3.89 -1.48
CA GLY A 87 -21.73 2.99 -0.71
C GLY A 87 -20.51 2.54 -1.51
N VAL A 88 -20.68 2.22 -2.81
CA VAL A 88 -19.60 1.84 -3.72
C VAL A 88 -18.62 3.01 -3.91
N ILE A 89 -19.15 4.22 -4.11
CA ILE A 89 -18.32 5.44 -4.25
C ILE A 89 -17.47 5.68 -3.01
N GLN A 90 -18.09 5.58 -1.83
CA GLN A 90 -17.38 5.78 -0.56
C GLN A 90 -16.31 4.72 -0.33
N PHE A 91 -16.67 3.44 -0.53
CA PHE A 91 -15.75 2.32 -0.37
C PHE A 91 -14.54 2.44 -1.30
N LEU A 92 -14.77 2.58 -2.60
CA LEU A 92 -13.67 2.65 -3.58
C LEU A 92 -12.79 3.88 -3.39
N SER A 93 -13.40 5.03 -3.09
CA SER A 93 -12.66 6.26 -2.77
C SER A 93 -11.79 6.10 -1.52
N ALA A 94 -12.29 5.40 -0.49
CA ALA A 94 -11.54 5.11 0.72
C ALA A 94 -10.37 4.16 0.44
N VAL A 95 -10.60 3.06 -0.29
CA VAL A 95 -9.55 2.10 -0.66
C VAL A 95 -8.43 2.81 -1.44
N VAL A 96 -8.77 3.55 -2.49
CA VAL A 96 -7.78 4.30 -3.29
C VAL A 96 -7.02 5.31 -2.43
N LYS A 97 -7.73 6.08 -1.60
CA LYS A 97 -7.13 7.07 -0.71
C LYS A 97 -6.11 6.44 0.23
N TYR A 98 -6.51 5.39 0.98
CA TYR A 98 -5.62 4.78 1.97
C TYR A 98 -4.45 4.04 1.32
N ALA A 99 -4.65 3.37 0.18
CA ALA A 99 -3.58 2.73 -0.57
C ALA A 99 -2.52 3.74 -1.02
N LEU A 100 -2.94 4.89 -1.57
CA LEU A 100 -2.03 5.94 -2.01
C LEU A 100 -1.31 6.62 -0.84
N TYR A 101 -2.00 6.89 0.29
CA TYR A 101 -1.35 7.42 1.49
C TYR A 101 -0.34 6.44 2.07
N PHE A 102 -0.62 5.14 2.05
CA PHE A 102 0.33 4.13 2.49
C PHE A 102 1.61 4.17 1.64
N ILE A 103 1.49 4.22 0.32
CA ILE A 103 2.63 4.36 -0.60
C ILE A 103 3.39 5.66 -0.32
N LEU A 104 2.69 6.77 -0.10
CA LEU A 104 3.30 8.06 0.22
C LEU A 104 4.12 7.99 1.51
N ILE A 105 3.60 7.35 2.56
CA ILE A 105 4.30 7.16 3.83
C ILE A 105 5.56 6.31 3.62
N LEU A 106 5.48 5.19 2.88
CA LEU A 106 6.65 4.37 2.58
C LEU A 106 7.72 5.14 1.79
N THR A 107 7.31 5.98 0.86
CA THR A 107 8.20 6.86 0.11
C THR A 107 8.94 7.83 1.04
N ILE A 108 8.21 8.45 1.97
CA ILE A 108 8.80 9.36 2.96
C ILE A 108 9.76 8.62 3.89
N LEU A 109 9.40 7.44 4.41
CA LEU A 109 10.27 6.62 5.25
C LEU A 109 11.58 6.25 4.53
N SER A 110 11.49 5.95 3.24
CA SER A 110 12.66 5.65 2.40
C SER A 110 13.62 6.84 2.27
N LEU A 111 13.12 8.10 2.29
CA LEU A 111 13.98 9.30 2.28
C LEU A 111 14.83 9.40 3.55
N PHE A 112 14.35 8.88 4.68
CA PHE A 112 15.10 8.83 5.93
C PHE A 112 16.00 7.60 6.07
N GLY A 113 16.18 6.82 4.99
CA GLY A 113 17.01 5.62 5.00
C GLY A 113 16.37 4.41 5.70
N ILE A 114 15.10 4.50 6.07
CA ILE A 114 14.38 3.37 6.68
C ILE A 114 14.08 2.32 5.61
N ALA A 115 14.52 1.09 5.84
CA ALA A 115 14.29 -0.02 4.92
C ALA A 115 12.79 -0.34 4.83
N THR A 116 12.17 -0.02 3.68
CA THR A 116 10.75 -0.25 3.42
C THR A 116 10.47 -1.57 2.70
N THR A 117 11.52 -2.35 2.38
CA THR A 117 11.44 -3.59 1.60
C THR A 117 10.46 -4.61 2.21
N SER A 118 10.50 -4.79 3.52
CA SER A 118 9.58 -5.72 4.22
C SER A 118 8.12 -5.27 4.12
N ALA A 119 7.86 -3.96 4.24
CA ALA A 119 6.51 -3.42 4.11
C ALA A 119 5.98 -3.57 2.66
N VAL A 120 6.86 -3.37 1.66
CA VAL A 120 6.51 -3.61 0.24
C VAL A 120 6.24 -5.09 -0.01
N ALA A 121 7.03 -6.01 0.58
CA ALA A 121 6.80 -7.45 0.47
C ALA A 121 5.44 -7.88 1.07
N VAL A 122 5.07 -7.32 2.24
CA VAL A 122 3.76 -7.56 2.85
C VAL A 122 2.64 -7.03 1.96
N LEU A 123 2.77 -5.82 1.40
CA LEU A 123 1.79 -5.28 0.45
C LEU A 123 1.65 -6.18 -0.79
N GLY A 124 2.77 -6.65 -1.35
CA GLY A 124 2.77 -7.57 -2.47
C GLY A 124 2.00 -8.85 -2.16
N SER A 125 2.24 -9.43 -0.99
CA SER A 125 1.53 -10.62 -0.52
C SER A 125 0.03 -10.37 -0.34
N CYS A 126 -0.36 -9.24 0.25
CA CYS A 126 -1.75 -8.82 0.34
C CYS A 126 -2.39 -8.64 -1.04
N GLY A 127 -1.64 -8.03 -1.99
CA GLY A 127 -2.09 -7.86 -3.37
C GLY A 127 -2.37 -9.19 -4.07
N VAL A 128 -1.49 -10.18 -3.88
CA VAL A 128 -1.70 -11.55 -4.40
C VAL A 128 -2.93 -12.18 -3.77
N ALA A 129 -3.11 -12.09 -2.45
CA ALA A 129 -4.27 -12.63 -1.76
C ALA A 129 -5.59 -12.02 -2.27
N VAL A 130 -5.63 -10.70 -2.45
CA VAL A 130 -6.79 -9.99 -3.02
C VAL A 130 -7.01 -10.40 -4.48
N GLY A 131 -5.93 -10.53 -5.28
CA GLY A 131 -6.00 -10.98 -6.67
C GLY A 131 -6.61 -12.38 -6.80
N LEU A 132 -6.19 -13.32 -5.94
CA LEU A 132 -6.74 -14.67 -5.89
C LEU A 132 -8.22 -14.67 -5.45
N ALA A 133 -8.57 -13.84 -4.47
CA ALA A 133 -9.97 -13.70 -4.02
C ALA A 133 -10.89 -13.15 -5.13
N LEU A 134 -10.37 -12.31 -6.01
CA LEU A 134 -11.11 -11.70 -7.12
C LEU A 134 -10.95 -12.44 -8.45
N GLN A 135 -10.19 -13.54 -8.49
CA GLN A 135 -9.85 -14.26 -9.72
C GLN A 135 -11.05 -14.62 -10.56
N GLY A 136 -12.14 -15.14 -9.96
CA GLY A 136 -13.37 -15.50 -10.67
C GLY A 136 -14.03 -14.29 -11.32
N SER A 137 -14.18 -13.19 -10.59
CA SER A 137 -14.76 -11.95 -11.11
C SER A 137 -13.92 -11.35 -12.24
N LEU A 138 -12.59 -11.41 -12.12
CA LEU A 138 -11.68 -10.90 -13.15
C LEU A 138 -11.71 -11.77 -14.41
N SER A 139 -11.85 -13.08 -14.27
CA SER A 139 -12.03 -14.01 -15.39
C SER A 139 -13.34 -13.73 -16.13
N ASN A 140 -14.45 -13.56 -15.40
CA ASN A 140 -15.75 -13.22 -16.01
C ASN A 140 -15.69 -11.86 -16.71
N PHE A 141 -15.04 -10.86 -16.10
CA PHE A 141 -14.81 -9.56 -16.72
C PHE A 141 -14.06 -9.70 -18.06
N ALA A 142 -12.94 -10.43 -18.06
CA ALA A 142 -12.16 -10.62 -19.28
C ALA A 142 -12.97 -11.35 -20.36
N GLY A 143 -13.70 -12.41 -19.99
CA GLY A 143 -14.61 -13.13 -20.90
C GLY A 143 -15.73 -12.23 -21.46
N GLY A 144 -16.37 -11.45 -20.59
CA GLY A 144 -17.43 -10.51 -21.02
C GLY A 144 -16.91 -9.44 -22.00
N VAL A 145 -15.72 -8.88 -21.73
CA VAL A 145 -15.07 -7.92 -22.65
C VAL A 145 -14.77 -8.57 -24.00
N LEU A 146 -14.25 -9.82 -24.00
CA LEU A 146 -13.98 -10.55 -25.25
C LEU A 146 -15.28 -10.83 -26.03
N ILE A 147 -16.37 -11.21 -25.37
CA ILE A 147 -17.66 -11.42 -26.02
C ILE A 147 -18.15 -10.11 -26.66
N LEU A 148 -18.08 -9.00 -25.94
CA LEU A 148 -18.51 -7.69 -26.47
C LEU A 148 -17.66 -7.20 -27.63
N LEU A 149 -16.34 -7.54 -27.63
CA LEU A 149 -15.38 -7.12 -28.66
C LEU A 149 -15.48 -8.01 -29.92
N LEU A 150 -15.38 -9.32 -29.72
CA LEU A 150 -15.34 -10.30 -30.81
C LEU A 150 -16.73 -10.69 -31.34
N LYS A 151 -17.78 -10.47 -30.51
CA LYS A 151 -19.19 -10.77 -30.83
C LYS A 151 -19.39 -12.18 -31.40
N PRO A 152 -18.91 -13.24 -30.72
CA PRO A 152 -19.13 -14.61 -31.17
C PRO A 152 -20.62 -14.95 -31.21
N PHE A 153 -21.45 -14.27 -30.41
CA PHE A 153 -22.91 -14.24 -30.45
C PHE A 153 -23.39 -12.84 -30.05
N VAL A 154 -24.63 -12.51 -30.35
CA VAL A 154 -25.25 -11.21 -30.06
C VAL A 154 -26.59 -11.38 -29.33
N VAL A 155 -27.12 -10.27 -28.80
CA VAL A 155 -28.45 -10.26 -28.20
C VAL A 155 -29.47 -10.71 -29.25
N GLY A 156 -30.31 -11.69 -28.92
CA GLY A 156 -31.28 -12.34 -29.78
C GLY A 156 -30.86 -13.71 -30.30
N ASP A 157 -29.59 -14.08 -30.23
CA ASP A 157 -29.12 -15.40 -30.63
C ASP A 157 -29.54 -16.47 -29.62
N TYR A 158 -29.83 -17.67 -30.09
CA TYR A 158 -30.04 -18.84 -29.24
C TYR A 158 -28.72 -19.57 -29.05
N ILE A 159 -28.31 -19.73 -27.81
CA ILE A 159 -27.04 -20.38 -27.44
C ILE A 159 -27.25 -21.49 -26.43
N ILE A 160 -26.32 -22.44 -26.41
CA ILE A 160 -26.26 -23.55 -25.45
C ILE A 160 -24.89 -23.46 -24.78
N GLU A 161 -24.88 -23.33 -23.46
CA GLU A 161 -23.68 -23.28 -22.66
C GLU A 161 -23.77 -24.26 -21.46
N GLY A 162 -23.09 -25.39 -21.58
CA GLY A 162 -23.18 -26.47 -20.61
C GLY A 162 -24.60 -27.01 -20.47
N SER A 163 -25.22 -26.83 -19.30
CA SER A 163 -26.60 -27.22 -19.01
C SER A 163 -27.62 -26.11 -19.23
N ASN A 164 -27.15 -24.91 -19.57
CA ASN A 164 -28.01 -23.74 -19.77
C ASN A 164 -28.23 -23.50 -21.25
N GLU A 165 -29.47 -23.29 -21.63
CA GLU A 165 -29.85 -22.96 -23.02
C GLU A 165 -30.90 -21.84 -23.05
N GLY A 166 -30.85 -21.01 -24.06
CA GLY A 166 -31.81 -19.94 -24.22
C GLY A 166 -31.40 -18.85 -25.22
N THR A 167 -32.30 -17.92 -25.41
CA THR A 167 -32.02 -16.74 -26.22
C THR A 167 -31.30 -15.70 -25.41
N VAL A 168 -30.21 -15.15 -25.93
CA VAL A 168 -29.43 -14.09 -25.30
C VAL A 168 -30.29 -12.85 -25.12
N TYR A 169 -30.59 -12.50 -23.87
CA TYR A 169 -31.39 -11.34 -23.52
C TYR A 169 -30.55 -10.08 -23.30
N GLU A 170 -29.42 -10.23 -22.61
CA GLU A 170 -28.50 -9.14 -22.27
C GLU A 170 -27.06 -9.65 -22.14
N ILE A 171 -26.13 -8.90 -22.68
CA ILE A 171 -24.69 -9.16 -22.51
C ILE A 171 -24.11 -8.03 -21.66
N SER A 172 -23.74 -8.34 -20.43
CA SER A 172 -23.01 -7.45 -19.51
C SER A 172 -21.54 -7.83 -19.42
N VAL A 173 -20.73 -6.99 -18.81
CA VAL A 173 -19.28 -7.22 -18.71
C VAL A 173 -18.95 -8.42 -17.81
N PHE A 174 -19.79 -8.74 -16.82
CA PHE A 174 -19.56 -9.81 -15.85
C PHE A 174 -20.44 -11.03 -16.06
N TYR A 175 -21.53 -10.92 -16.80
CA TYR A 175 -22.50 -11.99 -17.03
C TYR A 175 -23.28 -11.78 -18.32
N THR A 176 -23.78 -12.87 -18.88
CA THR A 176 -24.74 -12.86 -19.98
C THR A 176 -26.03 -13.47 -19.45
N LYS A 177 -27.15 -12.79 -19.66
CA LYS A 177 -28.48 -13.29 -19.30
C LYS A 177 -29.12 -14.02 -20.50
N LEU A 178 -29.59 -15.23 -20.23
CA LEU A 178 -30.35 -16.00 -21.19
C LEU A 178 -31.82 -16.07 -20.78
N LYS A 179 -32.70 -16.06 -21.77
CA LYS A 179 -34.12 -16.32 -21.60
C LYS A 179 -34.44 -17.73 -22.13
N THR A 180 -34.81 -18.62 -21.24
CA THR A 180 -35.15 -20.00 -21.59
C THR A 180 -36.51 -20.09 -22.31
N VAL A 181 -36.81 -21.25 -22.93
CA VAL A 181 -38.12 -21.54 -23.56
C VAL A 181 -39.29 -21.42 -22.58
N ASP A 182 -39.04 -21.72 -21.28
CA ASP A 182 -40.02 -21.57 -20.19
C ASP A 182 -40.17 -20.12 -19.72
N ASN A 183 -39.58 -19.16 -20.43
CA ASN A 183 -39.62 -17.74 -20.11
C ASN A 183 -38.90 -17.37 -18.79
N LYS A 184 -37.98 -18.20 -18.30
CA LYS A 184 -37.14 -17.94 -17.13
C LYS A 184 -35.85 -17.22 -17.55
N MET A 185 -35.36 -16.36 -16.67
CA MET A 185 -34.05 -15.70 -16.82
C MET A 185 -32.99 -16.50 -16.06
N ILE A 186 -31.93 -16.86 -16.74
CA ILE A 186 -30.76 -17.53 -16.21
C ILE A 186 -29.49 -16.77 -16.57
#